data_5a3a1800e5e48c7aae270242a2c14e66
#
_entry.id   5a3a1800e5e48c7aae270242a2c14e66
#
_cell.length_a   1.000
_cell.length_b   1.000
_cell.length_c   1.000
_cell.angle_alpha   90.00
_cell.angle_beta   90.00
_cell.angle_gamma   90.00
#
_symmetry.space_group_name_H-M   'P 1'
#
loop_
_entity.id
_entity.type
_entity.pdbx_description
1 polymer ?
#
loop_
_entity_poly.entity_id
_entity_poly.type
_entity_poly.pdbx_seq_one_letter_code
_entity_poly.pdbx_strand_id
1 'polypeptide(L)'
;LEAIIRANEVEEVWFSYSDVAHQYVMTAASRVMAAGAHFGVCSAERTMLKSTKPLVAITAVRTGVGKSQTTRYVSRILKDMGKRVVAIRHPMPYGDLAAQACQRFATYEDLDLHKCTIEEREEYEPHIDNGFIVYAGVDYEMILREAEKEADVILWDGGNNDMSFYKADLYLTLLDPHRAGHELSYYPGMVNLLLADLLIVNKMDTAPAEGVAEVIAN
;
A
#
# COMPACT_ATOMS: atom_id res chain seq x y z
N LEU A 1 18.91 3.40 -19.03
CA LEU A 1 18.23 2.11 -19.04
C LEU A 1 18.73 1.26 -20.21
N GLU A 2 18.58 1.69 -21.46
CA GLU A 2 18.91 0.93 -22.67
C GLU A 2 20.40 0.57 -22.74
N ALA A 3 21.30 1.48 -22.34
CA ALA A 3 22.74 1.22 -22.28
C ALA A 3 23.07 0.11 -21.26
N ILE A 4 22.40 0.09 -20.12
CA ILE A 4 22.58 -0.94 -19.08
C ILE A 4 22.11 -2.31 -19.59
N ILE A 5 20.95 -2.35 -20.25
CA ILE A 5 20.40 -3.58 -20.83
C ILE A 5 21.40 -4.19 -21.82
N ARG A 6 21.90 -3.38 -22.76
CA ARG A 6 22.84 -3.87 -23.79
C ARG A 6 24.22 -4.23 -23.25
N ALA A 7 24.74 -3.43 -22.30
CA ALA A 7 26.07 -3.66 -21.73
C ALA A 7 26.16 -4.90 -20.83
N ASN A 8 25.05 -5.32 -20.25
CA ASN A 8 24.99 -6.46 -19.33
C ASN A 8 24.15 -7.62 -19.86
N GLU A 9 23.77 -7.60 -21.14
CA GLU A 9 22.98 -8.65 -21.80
C GLU A 9 21.72 -9.02 -20.98
N VAL A 10 21.00 -7.99 -20.44
CA VAL A 10 19.83 -8.19 -19.60
C VAL A 10 18.68 -8.78 -20.41
N GLU A 11 18.15 -9.92 -19.98
CA GLU A 11 17.06 -10.62 -20.64
C GLU A 11 15.67 -10.13 -20.20
N GLU A 12 15.53 -9.75 -18.91
CA GLU A 12 14.26 -9.33 -18.32
C GLU A 12 14.40 -8.07 -17.47
N VAL A 13 13.44 -7.16 -17.57
CA VAL A 13 13.32 -5.97 -16.73
C VAL A 13 11.95 -5.96 -16.05
N TRP A 14 11.95 -5.94 -14.73
CA TRP A 14 10.73 -5.91 -13.94
C TRP A 14 10.45 -4.50 -13.44
N PHE A 15 9.23 -4.02 -13.68
CA PHE A 15 8.79 -2.69 -13.25
C PHE A 15 8.32 -2.72 -11.80
N SER A 16 8.87 -1.83 -10.96
CA SER A 16 8.63 -1.80 -9.51
C SER A 16 8.23 -0.43 -8.96
N TYR A 17 7.79 0.49 -9.82
CA TYR A 17 7.28 1.79 -9.38
C TYR A 17 5.76 1.75 -9.21
N SER A 18 5.24 2.62 -8.33
CA SER A 18 3.81 2.83 -8.10
C SER A 18 3.42 4.30 -8.32
N ASP A 19 2.11 4.56 -8.33
CA ASP A 19 1.50 5.89 -8.51
C ASP A 19 1.90 6.62 -9.81
N VAL A 20 2.04 5.86 -10.89
CA VAL A 20 2.40 6.36 -12.21
C VAL A 20 1.28 6.12 -13.23
N ALA A 21 1.16 7.03 -14.22
CA ALA A 21 0.22 6.83 -15.31
C ALA A 21 0.57 5.59 -16.17
N HIS A 22 -0.44 4.89 -16.69
CA HIS A 22 -0.26 3.74 -17.58
C HIS A 22 0.63 4.07 -18.78
N GLN A 23 0.54 5.30 -19.30
CA GLN A 23 1.40 5.77 -20.39
C GLN A 23 2.88 5.73 -20.02
N TYR A 24 3.24 6.05 -18.76
CA TYR A 24 4.60 5.97 -18.29
C TYR A 24 5.11 4.51 -18.29
N VAL A 25 4.28 3.58 -17.79
CA VAL A 25 4.59 2.15 -17.76
C VAL A 25 4.83 1.63 -19.17
N MET A 26 3.93 1.95 -20.12
CA MET A 26 4.06 1.52 -21.52
C MET A 26 5.23 2.18 -22.25
N THR A 27 5.58 3.40 -21.88
CA THR A 27 6.79 4.06 -22.41
C THR A 27 8.05 3.33 -21.92
N ALA A 28 8.11 2.98 -20.64
CA ALA A 28 9.22 2.19 -20.09
C ALA A 28 9.32 0.81 -20.75
N ALA A 29 8.18 0.12 -20.90
CA ALA A 29 8.11 -1.17 -21.59
C ALA A 29 8.63 -1.09 -23.02
N SER A 30 8.21 -0.08 -23.79
CA SER A 30 8.64 0.12 -25.18
C SER A 30 10.16 0.33 -25.29
N ARG A 31 10.74 1.08 -24.36
CA ARG A 31 12.20 1.31 -24.31
C ARG A 31 12.97 0.04 -23.96
N VAL A 32 12.46 -0.76 -23.04
CA VAL A 32 13.06 -2.05 -22.65
C VAL A 32 13.03 -3.02 -23.83
N MET A 33 11.87 -3.18 -24.47
CA MET A 33 11.70 -4.07 -25.61
C MET A 33 12.56 -3.65 -26.81
N ALA A 34 12.67 -2.35 -27.10
CA ALA A 34 13.54 -1.82 -28.14
C ALA A 34 15.03 -2.00 -27.84
N ALA A 35 15.40 -2.20 -26.58
CA ALA A 35 16.76 -2.51 -26.18
C ALA A 35 17.10 -4.01 -26.21
N GLY A 36 16.11 -4.89 -26.44
CA GLY A 36 16.27 -6.33 -26.60
C GLY A 36 15.93 -7.17 -25.37
N ALA A 37 15.31 -6.60 -24.33
CA ALA A 37 14.89 -7.32 -23.13
C ALA A 37 13.36 -7.46 -23.04
N HIS A 38 12.89 -8.44 -22.28
CA HIS A 38 11.48 -8.57 -21.92
C HIS A 38 11.12 -7.55 -20.81
N PHE A 39 9.87 -7.08 -20.82
CA PHE A 39 9.34 -6.21 -19.77
C PHE A 39 8.24 -6.93 -19.01
N GLY A 40 8.31 -6.92 -17.68
CA GLY A 40 7.35 -7.55 -16.80
C GLY A 40 6.82 -6.64 -15.71
N VAL A 41 5.60 -6.95 -15.26
CA VAL A 41 4.98 -6.43 -14.04
C VAL A 41 4.56 -7.61 -13.17
N CYS A 42 4.69 -7.48 -11.84
CA CYS A 42 4.32 -8.56 -10.92
C CYS A 42 2.80 -8.73 -10.82
N SER A 43 2.36 -9.98 -10.82
CA SER A 43 0.97 -10.31 -10.48
C SER A 43 0.74 -10.10 -8.97
N ALA A 44 -0.31 -9.36 -8.60
CA ALA A 44 -0.68 -9.15 -7.21
C ALA A 44 -0.85 -10.48 -6.45
N GLU A 45 -1.68 -11.39 -6.97
CA GLU A 45 -2.00 -12.64 -6.28
C GLU A 45 -0.77 -13.54 -6.05
N ARG A 46 0.19 -13.54 -6.99
CA ARG A 46 1.39 -14.38 -6.90
C ARG A 46 2.45 -13.84 -5.94
N THR A 47 2.36 -12.57 -5.59
CA THR A 47 3.31 -11.92 -4.68
C THR A 47 2.75 -11.74 -3.27
N MET A 48 1.45 -11.95 -3.06
CA MET A 48 0.80 -11.80 -1.76
C MET A 48 1.11 -12.97 -0.82
N LEU A 49 1.54 -12.65 0.40
CA LEU A 49 1.70 -13.59 1.50
C LEU A 49 0.35 -13.87 2.16
N LYS A 50 0.11 -15.11 2.58
CA LYS A 50 -1.12 -15.49 3.26
C LYS A 50 -0.97 -15.38 4.77
N SER A 51 -1.91 -14.66 5.40
CA SER A 51 -2.05 -14.57 6.86
C SER A 51 -2.80 -15.76 7.44
N THR A 52 -2.49 -16.11 8.69
CA THR A 52 -3.27 -17.03 9.53
C THR A 52 -4.38 -16.32 10.31
N LYS A 53 -4.36 -14.98 10.32
CA LYS A 53 -5.38 -14.13 10.93
C LYS A 53 -6.19 -13.42 9.86
N PRO A 54 -7.45 -13.07 10.13
CA PRO A 54 -8.21 -12.20 9.24
C PRO A 54 -7.43 -10.94 8.91
N LEU A 55 -7.39 -10.59 7.63
CA LEU A 55 -6.64 -9.45 7.12
C LEU A 55 -7.54 -8.55 6.27
N VAL A 56 -7.57 -7.27 6.60
CA VAL A 56 -8.24 -6.23 5.81
C VAL A 56 -7.17 -5.36 5.15
N ALA A 57 -7.19 -5.28 3.83
CA ALA A 57 -6.34 -4.37 3.08
C ALA A 57 -7.08 -3.05 2.81
N ILE A 58 -6.44 -1.93 3.13
CA ILE A 58 -6.93 -0.59 2.82
C ILE A 58 -5.99 0.03 1.79
N THR A 59 -6.47 0.13 0.57
CA THR A 59 -5.74 0.61 -0.59
C THR A 59 -6.42 1.82 -1.21
N ALA A 60 -5.84 2.39 -2.23
CA ALA A 60 -6.44 3.49 -2.97
C ALA A 60 -5.96 3.50 -4.41
N VAL A 61 -6.70 4.19 -5.26
CA VAL A 61 -6.33 4.37 -6.67
C VAL A 61 -5.25 5.42 -6.87
N ARG A 62 -5.05 6.33 -5.90
CA ARG A 62 -4.02 7.38 -5.91
C ARG A 62 -3.55 7.73 -4.50
N THR A 63 -2.36 8.31 -4.40
CA THR A 63 -1.86 8.93 -3.16
C THR A 63 -2.76 10.09 -2.71
N GLY A 64 -2.93 10.26 -1.40
CA GLY A 64 -3.72 11.37 -0.84
C GLY A 64 -5.24 11.21 -0.93
N VAL A 65 -5.75 10.01 -1.24
CA VAL A 65 -7.19 9.72 -1.29
C VAL A 65 -7.83 9.62 0.10
N GLY A 66 -7.03 9.34 1.15
CA GLY A 66 -7.52 9.25 2.53
C GLY A 66 -7.35 7.86 3.17
N LYS A 67 -6.43 7.03 2.69
CA LYS A 67 -6.14 5.69 3.24
C LYS A 67 -5.93 5.72 4.76
N SER A 68 -4.96 6.48 5.24
CA SER A 68 -4.59 6.49 6.67
C SER A 68 -5.73 6.92 7.58
N GLN A 69 -6.62 7.83 7.13
CA GLN A 69 -7.82 8.19 7.86
C GLN A 69 -8.82 7.03 7.91
N THR A 70 -9.02 6.35 6.80
CA THR A 70 -9.90 5.17 6.70
C THR A 70 -9.35 4.02 7.52
N THR A 71 -8.04 3.77 7.49
CA THR A 71 -7.41 2.74 8.33
C THR A 71 -7.68 2.99 9.81
N ARG A 72 -7.50 4.22 10.29
CA ARG A 72 -7.79 4.59 11.68
C ARG A 72 -9.27 4.45 12.02
N TYR A 73 -10.16 4.76 11.09
CA TYR A 73 -11.59 4.59 11.26
C TYR A 73 -11.98 3.11 11.39
N VAL A 74 -11.49 2.26 10.48
CA VAL A 74 -11.71 0.81 10.52
C VAL A 74 -11.09 0.19 11.77
N SER A 75 -9.88 0.64 12.18
CA SER A 75 -9.24 0.20 13.42
C SER A 75 -10.12 0.44 14.64
N ARG A 76 -10.75 1.61 14.73
CA ARG A 76 -11.67 1.95 15.84
C ARG A 76 -12.91 1.06 15.85
N ILE A 77 -13.52 0.83 14.69
CA ILE A 77 -14.66 -0.09 14.57
C ILE A 77 -14.29 -1.48 15.11
N LEU A 78 -13.17 -2.02 14.67
CA LEU A 78 -12.71 -3.34 15.11
C LEU A 78 -12.39 -3.38 16.60
N LYS A 79 -11.79 -2.31 17.13
CA LYS A 79 -11.54 -2.16 18.58
C LYS A 79 -12.84 -2.13 19.38
N ASP A 80 -13.85 -1.41 18.92
CA ASP A 80 -15.18 -1.34 19.55
C ASP A 80 -15.90 -2.70 19.50
N MET A 81 -15.58 -3.54 18.52
CA MET A 81 -16.00 -4.95 18.45
C MET A 81 -15.18 -5.87 19.37
N GLY A 82 -14.26 -5.34 20.19
CA GLY A 82 -13.42 -6.09 21.12
C GLY A 82 -12.26 -6.82 20.47
N LYS A 83 -11.83 -6.45 19.24
CA LYS A 83 -10.71 -7.07 18.54
C LYS A 83 -9.39 -6.35 18.85
N ARG A 84 -8.32 -7.13 19.01
CA ARG A 84 -6.96 -6.61 19.01
C ARG A 84 -6.54 -6.38 17.57
N VAL A 85 -6.27 -5.12 17.24
CA VAL A 85 -5.94 -4.70 15.87
C VAL A 85 -4.47 -4.36 15.79
N VAL A 86 -3.80 -4.88 14.79
CA VAL A 86 -2.42 -4.53 14.43
C VAL A 86 -2.43 -3.99 13.01
N ALA A 87 -1.85 -2.82 12.82
CA ALA A 87 -1.64 -2.24 11.51
C ALA A 87 -0.25 -2.62 10.97
N ILE A 88 -0.16 -2.97 9.70
CA ILE A 88 1.12 -3.12 9.00
C ILE A 88 1.20 -2.03 7.94
N ARG A 89 2.29 -1.30 7.97
CA ARG A 89 2.55 -0.21 7.04
C ARG A 89 3.66 -0.52 6.06
N HIS A 90 3.60 0.14 4.92
CA HIS A 90 4.70 0.20 3.97
C HIS A 90 5.93 0.82 4.65
N PRO A 91 7.12 0.23 4.52
CA PRO A 91 8.33 0.79 5.12
C PRO A 91 8.77 2.06 4.40
N MET A 92 9.45 2.92 5.15
CA MET A 92 10.27 4.00 4.58
C MET A 92 11.75 3.59 4.74
N PRO A 93 12.37 2.96 3.72
CA PRO A 93 13.67 2.29 3.87
C PRO A 93 14.83 3.30 3.84
N TYR A 94 14.88 4.18 4.82
CA TYR A 94 15.98 5.12 5.03
C TYR A 94 16.96 4.56 6.05
N GLY A 95 18.17 4.21 5.65
CA GLY A 95 19.23 3.80 6.56
C GLY A 95 19.57 2.30 6.51
N ASP A 96 19.79 1.67 7.68
CA ASP A 96 20.18 0.27 7.78
C ASP A 96 18.99 -0.67 7.59
N LEU A 97 18.84 -1.22 6.40
CA LEU A 97 17.73 -2.12 6.06
C LEU A 97 17.73 -3.41 6.88
N ALA A 98 18.89 -3.88 7.35
CA ALA A 98 18.95 -5.08 8.19
C ALA A 98 18.36 -4.80 9.58
N ALA A 99 18.63 -3.61 10.13
CA ALA A 99 18.02 -3.17 11.38
C ALA A 99 16.52 -2.87 11.23
N GLN A 100 16.07 -2.57 10.01
CA GLN A 100 14.68 -2.30 9.66
C GLN A 100 13.93 -3.54 9.11
N ALA A 101 14.43 -4.75 9.32
CA ALA A 101 13.77 -5.96 8.83
C ALA A 101 12.33 -6.08 9.35
N CYS A 102 12.14 -5.92 10.65
CA CYS A 102 10.84 -5.94 11.31
C CYS A 102 10.86 -5.03 12.53
N GLN A 103 10.09 -3.97 12.53
CA GLN A 103 10.00 -3.01 13.61
C GLN A 103 8.57 -2.96 14.14
N ARG A 104 8.42 -2.90 15.46
CA ARG A 104 7.15 -2.83 16.18
C ARG A 104 7.06 -1.51 16.92
N PHE A 105 5.93 -0.84 16.78
CA PHE A 105 5.65 0.46 17.38
C PHE A 105 4.34 0.41 18.17
N ALA A 106 4.41 0.52 19.47
CA ALA A 106 3.26 0.57 20.37
C ALA A 106 3.30 1.81 21.27
N THR A 107 4.48 2.40 21.43
CA THR A 107 4.74 3.58 22.28
C THR A 107 5.65 4.58 21.57
N TYR A 108 5.74 5.79 22.10
CA TYR A 108 6.67 6.81 21.59
C TYR A 108 8.13 6.42 21.78
N GLU A 109 8.43 5.66 22.84
CA GLU A 109 9.77 5.13 23.12
C GLU A 109 10.24 4.17 22.01
N ASP A 110 9.31 3.42 21.39
CA ASP A 110 9.63 2.55 20.25
C ASP A 110 10.09 3.38 19.05
N LEU A 111 9.47 4.55 18.83
CA LEU A 111 9.87 5.47 17.75
C LEU A 111 11.30 6.01 17.96
N ASP A 112 11.65 6.31 19.22
CA ASP A 112 13.00 6.77 19.60
C ASP A 112 14.01 5.63 19.48
N LEU A 113 13.66 4.42 19.92
CA LEU A 113 14.49 3.23 19.86
C LEU A 113 14.89 2.92 18.38
N HIS A 114 13.93 3.00 17.51
CA HIS A 114 14.12 2.72 16.07
C HIS A 114 14.62 3.95 15.28
N LYS A 115 14.82 5.09 15.95
CA LYS A 115 15.32 6.34 15.34
C LYS A 115 14.48 6.78 14.15
N CYS A 116 13.17 6.70 14.30
CA CYS A 116 12.23 7.09 13.26
C CYS A 116 12.43 8.53 12.79
N THR A 117 12.38 8.72 11.48
CA THR A 117 12.35 10.04 10.85
C THR A 117 11.05 10.78 11.18
N ILE A 118 10.98 12.06 10.85
CA ILE A 118 9.75 12.86 11.05
C ILE A 118 8.61 12.27 10.22
N GLU A 119 8.89 11.87 8.99
CA GLU A 119 7.91 11.28 8.07
C GLU A 119 7.36 9.94 8.60
N GLU A 120 8.22 9.09 9.15
CA GLU A 120 7.81 7.83 9.78
C GLU A 120 6.95 8.10 11.02
N ARG A 121 7.31 9.08 11.84
CA ARG A 121 6.53 9.49 13.00
C ARG A 121 5.13 10.00 12.61
N GLU A 122 5.02 10.85 11.60
CA GLU A 122 3.73 11.34 11.09
C GLU A 122 2.80 10.19 10.69
N GLU A 123 3.36 9.07 10.26
CA GLU A 123 2.57 7.90 9.87
C GLU A 123 2.25 6.96 11.03
N TYR A 124 3.13 6.82 12.04
CA TYR A 124 2.97 5.86 13.12
C TYR A 124 2.31 6.45 14.38
N GLU A 125 2.63 7.68 14.74
CA GLU A 125 2.10 8.35 15.94
C GLU A 125 0.56 8.36 16.00
N PRO A 126 -0.18 8.62 14.88
CA PRO A 126 -1.64 8.57 14.92
C PRO A 126 -2.23 7.19 15.26
N HIS A 127 -1.51 6.11 15.02
CA HIS A 127 -1.92 4.77 15.43
C HIS A 127 -1.66 4.57 16.92
N ILE A 128 -0.46 4.96 17.39
CA ILE A 128 -0.06 4.89 18.82
C ILE A 128 -1.01 5.71 19.67
N ASP A 129 -1.35 6.93 19.28
CA ASP A 129 -2.30 7.82 19.98
C ASP A 129 -3.68 7.19 20.14
N ASN A 130 -4.09 6.36 19.21
CA ASN A 130 -5.36 5.61 19.29
C ASN A 130 -5.22 4.26 20.02
N GLY A 131 -4.03 3.95 20.53
CA GLY A 131 -3.73 2.70 21.23
C GLY A 131 -3.68 1.48 20.33
N PHE A 132 -3.20 1.65 19.09
CA PHE A 132 -2.96 0.57 18.14
C PHE A 132 -1.46 0.29 18.01
N ILE A 133 -1.14 -0.95 17.69
CA ILE A 133 0.20 -1.39 17.38
C ILE A 133 0.42 -1.26 15.86
N VAL A 134 1.58 -0.76 15.47
CA VAL A 134 2.01 -0.68 14.07
C VAL A 134 3.26 -1.52 13.88
N TYR A 135 3.29 -2.26 12.81
CA TYR A 135 4.51 -2.88 12.29
C TYR A 135 4.92 -2.23 10.98
N ALA A 136 6.21 -2.02 10.81
CA ALA A 136 6.80 -1.62 9.54
C ALA A 136 8.18 -2.27 9.38
N GLY A 137 8.68 -2.34 8.16
CA GLY A 137 10.00 -2.88 7.87
C GLY A 137 10.07 -3.47 6.46
N VAL A 138 11.22 -4.07 6.14
CA VAL A 138 11.53 -4.54 4.78
C VAL A 138 11.34 -6.04 4.59
N ASP A 139 11.20 -6.83 5.66
CA ASP A 139 10.88 -8.26 5.59
C ASP A 139 9.39 -8.48 5.87
N TYR A 140 8.60 -8.51 4.82
CA TYR A 140 7.14 -8.59 4.91
C TYR A 140 6.64 -9.91 5.51
N GLU A 141 7.38 -11.02 5.34
CA GLU A 141 7.00 -12.27 5.95
C GLU A 141 7.27 -12.26 7.45
N MET A 142 8.44 -11.80 7.87
CA MET A 142 8.77 -11.65 9.30
C MET A 142 7.76 -10.74 10.00
N ILE A 143 7.44 -9.59 9.42
CA ILE A 143 6.43 -8.65 9.94
C ILE A 143 5.08 -9.34 10.12
N LEU A 144 4.61 -10.07 9.12
CA LEU A 144 3.34 -10.77 9.18
C LEU A 144 3.31 -11.79 10.32
N ARG A 145 4.37 -12.61 10.45
CA ARG A 145 4.44 -13.64 11.49
C ARG A 145 4.52 -13.05 12.90
N GLU A 146 5.16 -11.90 13.07
CA GLU A 146 5.18 -11.21 14.37
C GLU A 146 3.81 -10.58 14.68
N ALA A 147 3.18 -9.91 13.72
CA ALA A 147 1.85 -9.32 13.88
C ALA A 147 0.77 -10.37 14.23
N GLU A 148 0.84 -11.56 13.63
CA GLU A 148 -0.08 -12.67 13.89
C GLU A 148 -0.09 -13.15 15.35
N LYS A 149 1.00 -12.96 16.10
CA LYS A 149 1.11 -13.40 17.50
C LYS A 149 0.26 -12.55 18.44
N GLU A 150 0.01 -11.30 18.10
CA GLU A 150 -0.70 -10.37 18.99
C GLU A 150 -2.01 -9.81 18.40
N ALA A 151 -2.28 -10.03 17.12
CA ALA A 151 -3.49 -9.56 16.45
C ALA A 151 -4.63 -10.59 16.50
N ASP A 152 -5.86 -10.09 16.58
CA ASP A 152 -7.06 -10.82 16.20
C ASP A 152 -7.45 -10.50 14.75
N VAL A 153 -7.15 -9.27 14.30
CA VAL A 153 -7.30 -8.78 12.92
C VAL A 153 -6.10 -7.93 12.55
N ILE A 154 -5.58 -8.16 11.36
CA ILE A 154 -4.47 -7.37 10.79
C ILE A 154 -5.04 -6.39 9.76
N LEU A 155 -4.58 -5.16 9.80
CA LEU A 155 -4.87 -4.15 8.78
C LEU A 155 -3.61 -3.87 7.95
N TRP A 156 -3.69 -4.04 6.64
CA TRP A 156 -2.72 -3.51 5.72
C TRP A 156 -3.04 -2.05 5.40
N ASP A 157 -2.21 -1.13 5.86
CA ASP A 157 -2.26 0.29 5.52
C ASP A 157 -1.16 0.60 4.51
N GLY A 158 -1.44 0.33 3.25
CA GLY A 158 -0.49 0.47 2.16
C GLY A 158 0.01 1.90 2.00
N GLY A 159 1.28 2.04 1.65
CA GLY A 159 1.88 3.30 1.23
C GLY A 159 1.34 3.76 -0.12
N ASN A 160 2.10 4.49 -0.87
CA ASN A 160 1.89 5.12 -2.18
C ASN A 160 1.04 4.34 -3.22
N ASN A 161 -0.18 3.89 -2.89
CA ASN A 161 -1.08 3.06 -3.72
C ASN A 161 -0.51 1.71 -4.11
N ASP A 162 0.41 1.17 -3.34
CA ASP A 162 0.89 -0.18 -3.57
C ASP A 162 -0.28 -1.17 -3.47
N MET A 163 -0.18 -2.24 -4.22
CA MET A 163 -1.02 -3.40 -3.98
C MET A 163 -0.70 -3.97 -2.59
N SER A 164 -1.66 -4.60 -1.95
CA SER A 164 -1.37 -5.28 -0.70
C SER A 164 -0.29 -6.35 -0.90
N PHE A 165 0.67 -6.42 0.04
CA PHE A 165 1.67 -7.50 0.07
C PHE A 165 1.12 -8.77 0.71
N TYR A 166 -0.10 -8.68 1.24
CA TYR A 166 -0.79 -9.78 1.91
C TYR A 166 -2.12 -10.08 1.25
N LYS A 167 -2.47 -11.36 1.15
CA LYS A 167 -3.78 -11.78 0.66
C LYS A 167 -4.83 -11.39 1.69
N ALA A 168 -5.67 -10.42 1.35
CA ALA A 168 -6.72 -9.93 2.21
C ALA A 168 -7.95 -10.84 2.16
N ASP A 169 -8.67 -10.90 3.29
CA ASP A 169 -10.03 -11.45 3.38
C ASP A 169 -11.08 -10.39 3.03
N LEU A 170 -10.71 -9.11 3.16
CA LEU A 170 -11.51 -7.96 2.72
C LEU A 170 -10.58 -6.90 2.12
N TYR A 171 -10.76 -6.59 0.85
CA TYR A 171 -9.97 -5.63 0.11
C TYR A 171 -10.78 -4.34 -0.11
N LEU A 172 -10.43 -3.28 0.61
CA LEU A 172 -11.06 -1.97 0.51
C LEU A 172 -10.22 -1.05 -0.38
N THR A 173 -10.85 -0.43 -1.39
CA THR A 173 -10.15 0.52 -2.26
C THR A 173 -10.86 1.87 -2.26
N LEU A 174 -10.10 2.92 -1.95
CA LEU A 174 -10.60 4.29 -1.92
C LEU A 174 -10.47 4.96 -3.29
N LEU A 175 -11.52 5.67 -3.68
CA LEU A 175 -11.64 6.46 -4.91
C LEU A 175 -11.69 7.95 -4.58
N ASP A 176 -11.20 8.79 -5.50
CA ASP A 176 -11.13 10.26 -5.32
C ASP A 176 -11.84 10.98 -6.45
N PRO A 177 -13.07 11.48 -6.22
CA PRO A 177 -13.84 12.15 -7.25
C PRO A 177 -13.28 13.53 -7.67
N HIS A 178 -12.29 14.08 -6.95
CA HIS A 178 -11.52 15.23 -7.43
C HIS A 178 -10.58 14.87 -8.60
N ARG A 179 -10.34 13.58 -8.80
CA ARG A 179 -9.44 13.04 -9.82
C ARG A 179 -10.11 11.90 -10.57
N ALA A 180 -11.39 12.06 -10.91
CA ALA A 180 -12.16 11.10 -11.68
C ALA A 180 -11.40 10.67 -12.95
N GLY A 181 -11.46 9.39 -13.32
CA GLY A 181 -10.68 8.78 -14.40
C GLY A 181 -9.27 8.33 -14.01
N HIS A 182 -8.73 8.77 -12.87
CA HIS A 182 -7.43 8.29 -12.41
C HIS A 182 -7.47 6.83 -11.96
N GLU A 183 -8.60 6.35 -11.48
CA GLU A 183 -8.85 4.95 -11.12
C GLU A 183 -8.66 4.00 -12.31
N LEU A 184 -8.83 4.47 -13.53
CA LEU A 184 -8.67 3.71 -14.76
C LEU A 184 -7.35 3.97 -15.49
N SER A 185 -6.58 4.97 -15.07
CA SER A 185 -5.42 5.46 -15.84
C SER A 185 -4.09 5.41 -15.09
N TYR A 186 -4.07 4.95 -13.83
CA TYR A 186 -2.86 4.86 -13.01
C TYR A 186 -2.55 3.45 -12.54
N TYR A 187 -1.25 3.12 -12.52
CA TYR A 187 -0.69 1.87 -12.01
C TYR A 187 -0.06 2.08 -10.62
N PRO A 188 -0.31 1.18 -9.66
CA PRO A 188 -1.20 0.05 -9.68
C PRO A 188 -2.64 0.37 -9.20
N GLY A 189 -3.05 1.65 -9.19
CA GLY A 189 -4.37 2.08 -8.74
C GLY A 189 -5.51 1.31 -9.40
N MET A 190 -5.44 1.08 -10.71
CA MET A 190 -6.44 0.26 -11.43
C MET A 190 -6.41 -1.21 -10.97
N VAL A 191 -5.26 -1.75 -10.58
CA VAL A 191 -5.19 -3.11 -10.02
C VAL A 191 -5.92 -3.16 -8.68
N ASN A 192 -5.72 -2.15 -7.81
CA ASN A 192 -6.44 -2.04 -6.55
C ASN A 192 -7.95 -1.92 -6.75
N LEU A 193 -8.39 -1.15 -7.76
CA LEU A 193 -9.81 -1.05 -8.13
C LEU A 193 -10.39 -2.42 -8.48
N LEU A 194 -9.69 -3.19 -9.32
CA LEU A 194 -10.15 -4.50 -9.81
C LEU A 194 -10.09 -5.62 -8.77
N LEU A 195 -9.25 -5.47 -7.73
CA LEU A 195 -9.15 -6.42 -6.62
C LEU A 195 -10.13 -6.12 -5.49
N ALA A 196 -10.80 -4.96 -5.51
CA ALA A 196 -11.63 -4.52 -4.40
C ALA A 196 -12.87 -5.37 -4.20
N ASP A 197 -13.09 -5.80 -2.95
CA ASP A 197 -14.37 -6.33 -2.50
C ASP A 197 -15.36 -5.20 -2.20
N LEU A 198 -14.84 -4.03 -1.79
CA LEU A 198 -15.63 -2.83 -1.49
C LEU A 198 -14.89 -1.57 -1.94
N LEU A 199 -15.61 -0.72 -2.68
CA LEU A 199 -15.14 0.59 -3.11
C LEU A 199 -15.68 1.69 -2.19
N ILE A 200 -14.82 2.62 -1.80
CA ILE A 200 -15.17 3.77 -0.97
C ILE A 200 -14.89 5.05 -1.75
N VAL A 201 -15.94 5.74 -2.18
CA VAL A 201 -15.81 7.07 -2.78
C VAL A 201 -15.64 8.08 -1.66
N ASN A 202 -14.42 8.58 -1.50
CA ASN A 202 -14.09 9.55 -0.44
C ASN A 202 -14.22 10.99 -0.94
N LYS A 203 -14.22 11.98 -0.03
CA LYS A 203 -14.27 13.43 -0.33
C LYS A 203 -15.48 13.88 -1.16
N MET A 204 -16.58 13.17 -1.09
CA MET A 204 -17.80 13.48 -1.87
C MET A 204 -18.39 14.84 -1.52
N ASP A 205 -18.17 15.30 -0.29
CA ASP A 205 -18.65 16.59 0.23
C ASP A 205 -17.92 17.80 -0.34
N THR A 206 -16.72 17.60 -0.88
CA THR A 206 -15.87 18.68 -1.42
C THR A 206 -15.62 18.54 -2.93
N ALA A 207 -15.94 17.41 -3.52
CA ALA A 207 -15.70 17.14 -4.93
C ALA A 207 -16.80 17.73 -5.83
N PRO A 208 -16.47 18.07 -7.10
CA PRO A 208 -17.46 18.42 -8.10
C PRO A 208 -18.48 17.29 -8.31
N ALA A 209 -19.76 17.63 -8.48
CA ALA A 209 -20.82 16.64 -8.67
C ALA A 209 -20.58 15.76 -9.91
N GLU A 210 -20.01 16.33 -10.97
CA GLU A 210 -19.64 15.62 -12.19
C GLU A 210 -18.57 14.56 -11.92
N GLY A 211 -17.56 14.89 -11.10
CA GLY A 211 -16.50 13.96 -10.72
C GLY A 211 -17.02 12.80 -9.87
N VAL A 212 -17.99 13.07 -8.96
CA VAL A 212 -18.67 12.02 -8.19
C VAL A 212 -19.45 11.10 -9.13
N ALA A 213 -20.21 11.66 -10.07
CA ALA A 213 -20.98 10.89 -11.04
C ALA A 213 -20.09 10.04 -11.95
N GLU A 214 -18.96 10.58 -12.40
CA GLU A 214 -17.99 9.88 -13.25
C GLU A 214 -17.37 8.69 -12.51
N VAL A 215 -16.86 8.90 -11.28
CA VAL A 215 -16.26 7.79 -10.48
C VAL A 215 -17.27 6.67 -10.18
N ILE A 216 -18.55 7.02 -9.99
CA ILE A 216 -19.60 6.01 -9.75
C ILE A 216 -19.94 5.24 -11.05
N ALA A 217 -19.79 5.89 -12.20
CA ALA A 217 -20.09 5.29 -13.50
C ALA A 217 -18.96 4.36 -14.01
N ASN A 218 -17.71 4.62 -13.60
CA ASN A 218 -16.53 3.82 -13.96
C ASN A 218 -16.46 2.50 -13.20
#